data_d378d8a8bb55460c1c2fa9e29ad92e0d
#
_entry.id   d378d8a8bb55460c1c2fa9e29ad92e0d
#
_cell.length_a   1.000
_cell.length_b   1.000
_cell.length_c   1.000
_cell.angle_alpha   90.00
_cell.angle_beta   90.00
_cell.angle_gamma   90.00
#
_symmetry.space_group_name_H-M   'P 1'
#
loop_
_entity.id
_entity.type
_entity.pdbx_description
1 polymer ?
#
loop_
_entity_poly.entity_id
_entity_poly.type
_entity_poly.pdbx_seq_one_letter_code
_entity_poly.pdbx_strand_id
1 'polypeptide(L)'
;MGRETNLGENEWHFDALDLRPVERWLAALPTLALEGDQRTITTLAQPPQRFVDSYLDTDEWRMARAGFVVRTRRRGGQDEITLKTTRAAEKGGLREPLEVSEELPGSQVTSLGSHGPVGRRVHAVAGRQALNPILQVRTRRRPFTLRIDGVDAAEVALDDTVIVVGNGQRPMQLRRIEVSAFPAWTGTLGRLVQQLHAACGLQPATLSKFEAGLLARGLEIPGPPDLGPTDVSPGATLGELAYAVVRRQLAVLRDKEPGTRLGEDPEELHEMRVATRRLRAALDLFVDVLPIRVRHFRGEFGWFAGVLGAVRDLDVQLEAQAAMIEPGQQDLWAEFTALLERERDVARDELLAALDSVRWQRLMSGMASLAQQGPFRRSTATRAAALVVVPDLIGSRHAAVVKAAKRAKRSGEAADFHRLRIRCKRLRYSLEFSAELYEGRTSRYTRQLAKLQNQLGLFQDAEVAANRLYELATTNAQLPASTIFVMGGVAEQHRRETARLLEQLPAEVSRVRGREWQDLTMHMDLARDAVLALMPPTRRILRVLPDPLSPTSFTADDPVPVPVAVPVATFVPPQITPWAAGGGESPV
;
A
#
# COMPACT_ATOMS: atom_id res chain seq x y z
N MET A 1 -8.29 -27.82 -5.04
CA MET A 1 -9.32 -26.79 -4.79
C MET A 1 -9.05 -26.22 -3.40
N GLY A 2 -8.56 -24.98 -3.29
CA GLY A 2 -8.26 -24.35 -2.01
C GLY A 2 -9.54 -24.04 -1.25
N ARG A 3 -9.56 -24.25 0.06
CA ARG A 3 -10.66 -23.82 0.94
C ARG A 3 -10.28 -22.46 1.53
N GLU A 4 -11.02 -21.42 1.19
CA GLU A 4 -11.06 -20.19 1.97
C GLU A 4 -12.02 -20.42 3.14
N THR A 5 -11.51 -20.45 4.35
CA THR A 5 -12.32 -20.51 5.56
C THR A 5 -12.29 -19.13 6.21
N ASN A 6 -13.41 -18.44 6.19
CA ASN A 6 -13.58 -17.19 6.92
C ASN A 6 -13.66 -17.52 8.42
N LEU A 7 -12.56 -17.33 9.15
CA LEU A 7 -12.49 -17.51 10.60
C LEU A 7 -12.87 -16.17 11.28
N GLY A 8 -14.12 -15.74 11.11
CA GLY A 8 -14.66 -14.58 11.82
C GLY A 8 -15.41 -14.99 13.08
N GLU A 9 -15.39 -14.15 14.09
CA GLU A 9 -16.28 -14.01 15.27
C GLU A 9 -16.69 -15.25 16.11
N ASN A 10 -16.37 -16.50 15.70
CA ASN A 10 -16.95 -17.71 16.25
C ASN A 10 -15.94 -18.62 16.95
N GLU A 11 -14.72 -18.14 17.25
CA GLU A 11 -13.68 -18.94 17.87
C GLU A 11 -13.22 -18.36 19.22
N TRP A 12 -13.13 -19.24 20.23
CA TRP A 12 -12.54 -18.90 21.53
C TRP A 12 -11.30 -19.76 21.77
N HIS A 13 -10.25 -19.15 22.22
CA HIS A 13 -8.99 -19.80 22.53
C HIS A 13 -8.63 -19.58 24.00
N PHE A 14 -8.36 -20.67 24.72
CA PHE A 14 -7.95 -20.63 26.12
C PHE A 14 -6.70 -21.47 26.36
N ASP A 15 -5.83 -21.00 27.22
CA ASP A 15 -4.69 -21.77 27.71
C ASP A 15 -5.05 -22.40 29.05
N ALA A 16 -4.54 -23.62 29.29
CA ALA A 16 -4.78 -24.39 30.52
C ALA A 16 -3.48 -25.01 31.05
N LEU A 17 -3.41 -25.15 32.36
CA LEU A 17 -2.32 -25.91 32.98
C LEU A 17 -2.53 -27.43 32.82
N ASP A 18 -3.80 -27.89 32.81
CA ASP A 18 -4.20 -29.27 32.64
C ASP A 18 -5.49 -29.36 31.81
N LEU A 19 -5.55 -30.29 30.90
CA LEU A 19 -6.73 -30.51 30.03
C LEU A 19 -7.77 -31.45 30.67
N ARG A 20 -7.41 -32.22 31.71
CA ARG A 20 -8.32 -33.19 32.38
C ARG A 20 -9.57 -32.55 32.99
N PRO A 21 -9.53 -31.35 33.60
CA PRO A 21 -10.74 -30.67 34.05
C PRO A 21 -11.72 -30.42 32.92
N VAL A 22 -11.24 -29.97 31.74
CA VAL A 22 -12.07 -29.71 30.55
C VAL A 22 -12.70 -30.99 30.03
N GLU A 23 -11.93 -32.10 29.96
CA GLU A 23 -12.49 -33.40 29.54
C GLU A 23 -13.61 -33.86 30.46
N ARG A 24 -13.42 -33.75 31.78
CA ARG A 24 -14.45 -34.11 32.76
C ARG A 24 -15.69 -33.21 32.61
N TRP A 25 -15.48 -31.94 32.41
CA TRP A 25 -16.57 -30.99 32.21
C TRP A 25 -17.38 -31.29 30.93
N LEU A 26 -16.71 -31.57 29.80
CA LEU A 26 -17.35 -31.98 28.57
C LEU A 26 -18.13 -33.29 28.71
N ALA A 27 -17.60 -34.27 29.47
CA ALA A 27 -18.28 -35.53 29.75
C ALA A 27 -19.52 -35.37 30.64
N ALA A 28 -19.53 -34.32 31.50
CA ALA A 28 -20.64 -34.04 32.41
C ALA A 28 -21.73 -33.12 31.78
N LEU A 29 -21.51 -32.59 30.60
CA LEU A 29 -22.42 -31.63 29.92
C LEU A 29 -23.89 -32.10 29.82
N PRO A 30 -24.20 -33.41 29.57
CA PRO A 30 -25.59 -33.87 29.49
C PRO A 30 -26.38 -33.66 30.80
N THR A 31 -25.69 -33.46 31.94
CA THR A 31 -26.29 -33.23 33.26
C THR A 31 -26.23 -31.77 33.70
N LEU A 32 -25.50 -30.92 32.98
CA LEU A 32 -25.40 -29.48 33.23
C LEU A 32 -26.52 -28.78 32.48
N ALA A 33 -27.66 -28.55 33.15
CA ALA A 33 -28.67 -27.65 32.62
C ALA A 33 -28.07 -26.23 32.51
N LEU A 34 -28.08 -25.62 31.33
CA LEU A 34 -27.87 -24.19 31.17
C LEU A 34 -29.01 -23.48 31.91
N GLU A 35 -28.71 -22.71 32.95
CA GLU A 35 -29.73 -21.96 33.69
C GLU A 35 -30.60 -21.15 32.68
N GLY A 36 -31.87 -21.50 32.59
CA GLY A 36 -32.87 -20.85 31.74
C GLY A 36 -32.98 -21.37 30.30
N ASP A 37 -32.26 -22.42 29.89
CA ASP A 37 -32.38 -23.04 28.57
C ASP A 37 -32.77 -24.52 28.70
N GLN A 38 -33.89 -24.94 28.06
CA GLN A 38 -34.38 -26.32 28.10
C GLN A 38 -33.71 -27.21 27.03
N ARG A 39 -32.67 -26.73 26.36
CA ARG A 39 -31.99 -27.45 25.28
C ARG A 39 -31.12 -28.55 25.78
N THR A 40 -31.10 -29.66 25.06
CA THR A 40 -30.23 -30.79 25.34
C THR A 40 -28.87 -30.58 24.69
N ILE A 41 -27.82 -30.46 25.51
CA ILE A 41 -26.43 -30.37 25.04
C ILE A 41 -25.73 -31.71 25.22
N THR A 42 -25.14 -32.21 24.13
CA THR A 42 -24.37 -33.46 24.15
C THR A 42 -23.00 -33.25 23.52
N THR A 43 -22.04 -34.04 23.96
CA THR A 43 -20.68 -34.07 23.41
C THR A 43 -20.39 -35.42 22.80
N LEU A 44 -19.78 -35.40 21.60
CA LEU A 44 -19.31 -36.59 20.92
C LEU A 44 -17.78 -36.50 20.75
N ALA A 45 -17.05 -37.38 21.46
CA ALA A 45 -15.60 -37.48 21.31
C ALA A 45 -15.26 -38.00 19.89
N GLN A 46 -14.36 -37.34 19.23
CA GLN A 46 -13.84 -37.72 17.92
C GLN A 46 -12.49 -38.44 18.07
N PRO A 47 -12.05 -39.23 17.08
CA PRO A 47 -10.75 -39.88 17.12
C PRO A 47 -9.60 -38.90 17.36
N PRO A 48 -8.67 -39.23 18.30
CA PRO A 48 -7.51 -38.37 18.54
C PRO A 48 -6.66 -38.21 17.28
N GLN A 49 -6.12 -37.01 17.11
CA GLN A 49 -5.30 -36.65 15.96
C GLN A 49 -3.89 -36.28 16.40
N ARG A 50 -2.91 -36.60 15.57
CA ARG A 50 -1.52 -36.15 15.77
C ARG A 50 -1.05 -35.49 14.51
N PHE A 51 -0.46 -34.30 14.64
CA PHE A 51 0.08 -33.58 13.51
C PHE A 51 1.33 -32.81 13.92
N VAL A 52 2.13 -32.53 12.92
CA VAL A 52 3.34 -31.71 13.05
C VAL A 52 3.12 -30.47 12.20
N ASP A 53 3.18 -29.32 12.85
CA ASP A 53 3.15 -28.02 12.18
C ASP A 53 4.58 -27.49 12.07
N SER A 54 4.99 -27.09 10.88
CA SER A 54 6.22 -26.34 10.64
C SER A 54 5.86 -24.93 10.17
N TYR A 55 6.31 -23.94 10.92
CA TYR A 55 6.17 -22.55 10.54
C TYR A 55 7.37 -22.11 9.73
N LEU A 56 7.11 -21.37 8.65
CA LEU A 56 8.09 -21.07 7.62
C LEU A 56 8.16 -19.56 7.38
N ASP A 57 9.36 -19.07 7.15
CA ASP A 57 9.59 -17.72 6.63
C ASP A 57 10.87 -17.66 5.81
N THR A 58 11.11 -16.55 5.16
CA THR A 58 12.41 -16.26 4.53
C THR A 58 13.43 -15.86 5.60
N ASP A 59 14.73 -15.90 5.28
CA ASP A 59 15.79 -15.46 6.19
C ASP A 59 15.62 -14.00 6.65
N GLU A 60 14.96 -13.19 5.83
CA GLU A 60 14.65 -11.79 6.13
C GLU A 60 13.28 -11.58 6.81
N TRP A 61 12.57 -12.64 7.16
CA TRP A 61 11.24 -12.60 7.79
C TRP A 61 10.20 -11.86 6.94
N ARG A 62 10.24 -12.05 5.62
CA ARG A 62 9.36 -11.32 4.70
C ARG A 62 7.88 -11.62 4.94
N MET A 63 7.53 -12.88 5.24
CA MET A 63 6.14 -13.26 5.49
C MET A 63 5.62 -12.65 6.78
N ALA A 64 6.34 -12.81 7.89
CA ALA A 64 5.94 -12.25 9.18
C ALA A 64 5.90 -10.71 9.16
N ARG A 65 6.86 -10.06 8.51
CA ARG A 65 6.87 -8.59 8.33
C ARG A 65 5.74 -8.08 7.44
N ALA A 66 5.26 -8.90 6.52
CA ALA A 66 4.07 -8.64 5.72
C ALA A 66 2.76 -8.91 6.47
N GLY A 67 2.84 -9.38 7.73
CA GLY A 67 1.68 -9.72 8.53
C GLY A 67 1.11 -11.10 8.24
N PHE A 68 1.92 -12.02 7.70
CA PHE A 68 1.51 -13.39 7.40
C PHE A 68 2.29 -14.42 8.23
N VAL A 69 1.61 -15.50 8.55
CA VAL A 69 2.21 -16.74 9.06
C VAL A 69 1.98 -17.85 8.05
N VAL A 70 3.06 -18.44 7.56
CA VAL A 70 3.02 -19.62 6.69
C VAL A 70 3.24 -20.87 7.55
N ARG A 71 2.33 -21.81 7.45
CA ARG A 71 2.38 -23.08 8.19
C ARG A 71 2.19 -24.25 7.24
N THR A 72 3.08 -25.24 7.30
CA THR A 72 2.79 -26.57 6.74
C THR A 72 2.34 -27.50 7.86
N ARG A 73 1.32 -28.31 7.60
CA ARG A 73 0.80 -29.33 8.51
C ARG A 73 0.90 -30.71 7.86
N ARG A 74 1.59 -31.60 8.55
CA ARG A 74 1.63 -33.03 8.16
C ARG A 74 0.66 -33.83 9.00
N ARG A 75 -0.29 -34.50 8.34
CA ARG A 75 -1.32 -35.32 8.96
C ARG A 75 -1.58 -36.56 8.12
N GLY A 76 -1.31 -37.77 8.64
CA GLY A 76 -1.68 -39.03 7.99
C GLY A 76 -1.09 -39.23 6.58
N GLY A 77 0.07 -38.63 6.28
CA GLY A 77 0.73 -38.74 4.97
C GLY A 77 0.31 -37.66 3.97
N GLN A 78 -0.62 -36.79 4.31
CA GLN A 78 -0.98 -35.60 3.54
C GLN A 78 -0.32 -34.38 4.15
N ASP A 79 0.21 -33.53 3.30
CA ASP A 79 0.80 -32.25 3.67
C ASP A 79 -0.12 -31.12 3.18
N GLU A 80 -0.46 -30.20 4.06
CA GLU A 80 -1.27 -29.01 3.81
C GLU A 80 -0.42 -27.77 4.11
N ILE A 81 -0.53 -26.74 3.28
CA ILE A 81 0.04 -25.44 3.54
C ILE A 81 -1.06 -24.44 3.83
N THR A 82 -0.88 -23.64 4.87
CA THR A 82 -1.83 -22.60 5.30
C THR A 82 -1.12 -21.27 5.40
N LEU A 83 -1.77 -20.23 4.89
CA LEU A 83 -1.41 -18.83 5.07
C LEU A 83 -2.43 -18.18 6.00
N LYS A 84 -1.98 -17.60 7.11
CA LYS A 84 -2.82 -16.85 8.06
C LYS A 84 -2.34 -15.41 8.15
N THR A 85 -3.26 -14.44 8.27
CA THR A 85 -2.91 -13.07 8.63
C THR A 85 -2.70 -12.95 10.13
N THR A 86 -1.63 -12.27 10.56
CA THR A 86 -1.38 -11.95 11.98
C THR A 86 -2.10 -10.68 12.41
N ARG A 87 -2.38 -9.78 11.45
CA ARG A 87 -3.15 -8.56 11.65
C ARG A 87 -4.46 -8.70 10.88
N ALA A 88 -5.57 -8.50 11.56
CA ALA A 88 -6.85 -8.42 10.90
C ALA A 88 -6.84 -7.20 9.95
N ALA A 89 -7.23 -7.40 8.69
CA ALA A 89 -7.36 -6.31 7.73
C ALA A 89 -8.47 -5.35 8.19
N GLU A 90 -8.15 -4.06 8.29
CA GLU A 90 -9.17 -3.03 8.57
C GLU A 90 -9.92 -2.70 7.28
N LYS A 91 -11.05 -3.37 7.05
CA LYS A 91 -12.07 -2.90 6.09
C LYS A 91 -13.27 -2.44 6.87
N GLY A 92 -13.47 -1.12 6.95
CA GLY A 92 -14.69 -0.54 7.53
C GLY A 92 -14.93 -0.85 9.02
N GLY A 93 -13.86 -1.14 9.81
CA GLY A 93 -13.98 -1.42 11.24
C GLY A 93 -14.23 -2.90 11.59
N LEU A 94 -14.44 -3.80 10.63
CA LEU A 94 -14.50 -5.24 10.86
C LEU A 94 -13.14 -5.88 10.54
N ARG A 95 -12.58 -6.58 11.52
CA ARG A 95 -11.31 -7.32 11.38
C ARG A 95 -11.62 -8.78 11.09
N GLU A 96 -11.49 -9.19 9.85
CA GLU A 96 -11.57 -10.61 9.48
C GLU A 96 -10.16 -11.16 9.25
N PRO A 97 -9.67 -12.11 10.08
CA PRO A 97 -8.42 -12.80 9.81
C PRO A 97 -8.60 -13.71 8.60
N LEU A 98 -7.78 -13.53 7.57
CA LEU A 98 -7.74 -14.42 6.43
C LEU A 98 -6.99 -15.70 6.81
N GLU A 99 -7.63 -16.86 6.66
CA GLU A 99 -6.96 -18.15 6.66
C GLU A 99 -7.25 -18.87 5.35
N VAL A 100 -6.19 -19.15 4.59
CA VAL A 100 -6.29 -19.84 3.30
C VAL A 100 -5.39 -21.07 3.33
N SER A 101 -5.93 -22.22 2.93
CA SER A 101 -5.20 -23.48 2.89
C SER A 101 -5.27 -24.11 1.51
N GLU A 102 -4.20 -24.82 1.14
CA GLU A 102 -4.14 -25.68 -0.03
C GLU A 102 -3.33 -26.94 0.24
N GLU A 103 -3.64 -28.01 -0.49
CA GLU A 103 -2.87 -29.24 -0.44
C GLU A 103 -1.47 -28.99 -1.03
N LEU A 104 -0.45 -29.50 -0.34
CA LEU A 104 0.93 -29.40 -0.80
C LEU A 104 1.30 -30.70 -1.54
N PRO A 105 1.51 -30.65 -2.86
CA PRO A 105 1.91 -31.84 -3.62
C PRO A 105 3.33 -32.29 -3.23
N GLY A 106 3.44 -33.27 -2.37
CA GLY A 106 4.71 -33.74 -1.82
C GLY A 106 5.11 -32.99 -0.54
N SER A 107 6.15 -33.50 0.14
CA SER A 107 6.56 -33.01 1.47
C SER A 107 7.41 -31.75 1.47
N GLN A 108 7.68 -31.15 0.33
CA GLN A 108 8.58 -30.01 0.20
C GLN A 108 7.82 -28.74 -0.22
N VAL A 109 8.08 -27.64 0.48
CA VAL A 109 7.51 -26.32 0.16
C VAL A 109 7.96 -25.81 -1.21
N THR A 110 9.09 -26.29 -1.72
CA THR A 110 9.56 -26.05 -3.09
C THR A 110 8.61 -26.55 -4.16
N SER A 111 7.68 -27.47 -3.83
CA SER A 111 6.63 -27.94 -4.73
C SER A 111 5.37 -27.07 -4.72
N LEU A 112 5.35 -26.00 -3.93
CA LEU A 112 4.22 -25.06 -3.90
C LEU A 112 4.09 -24.35 -5.25
N GLY A 113 3.00 -24.61 -5.96
CA GLY A 113 2.70 -23.97 -7.24
C GLY A 113 2.40 -22.48 -7.08
N SER A 114 2.80 -21.66 -8.05
CA SER A 114 2.54 -20.22 -8.04
C SER A 114 1.08 -19.84 -8.32
N HIS A 115 0.21 -20.80 -8.64
CA HIS A 115 -1.17 -20.54 -9.11
C HIS A 115 -2.25 -20.79 -8.07
N GLY A 116 -1.92 -21.50 -6.97
CA GLY A 116 -2.86 -21.73 -5.88
C GLY A 116 -3.09 -20.48 -5.02
N PRO A 117 -4.14 -20.47 -4.19
CA PRO A 117 -4.46 -19.29 -3.37
C PRO A 117 -3.40 -18.96 -2.32
N VAL A 118 -2.71 -19.96 -1.76
CA VAL A 118 -1.55 -19.77 -0.87
C VAL A 118 -0.31 -19.47 -1.70
N GLY A 119 -0.08 -20.27 -2.76
CA GLY A 119 1.12 -20.15 -3.58
C GLY A 119 1.30 -18.77 -4.19
N ARG A 120 0.26 -18.18 -4.76
CA ARG A 120 0.31 -16.82 -5.32
C ARG A 120 0.77 -15.78 -4.30
N ARG A 121 0.18 -15.83 -3.09
CA ARG A 121 0.51 -14.89 -2.01
C ARG A 121 1.91 -15.08 -1.47
N VAL A 122 2.31 -16.33 -1.26
CA VAL A 122 3.67 -16.67 -0.83
C VAL A 122 4.71 -16.23 -1.86
N HIS A 123 4.52 -16.55 -3.14
CA HIS A 123 5.45 -16.15 -4.19
C HIS A 123 5.52 -14.62 -4.36
N ALA A 124 4.40 -13.92 -4.24
CA ALA A 124 4.38 -12.45 -4.31
C ALA A 124 5.22 -11.83 -3.19
N VAL A 125 5.06 -12.28 -1.94
CA VAL A 125 5.72 -11.70 -0.76
C VAL A 125 7.16 -12.18 -0.60
N ALA A 126 7.39 -13.50 -0.66
CA ALA A 126 8.73 -14.09 -0.52
C ALA A 126 9.64 -13.76 -1.73
N GLY A 127 9.04 -13.58 -2.91
CA GLY A 127 9.78 -13.36 -4.15
C GLY A 127 10.66 -14.56 -4.48
N ARG A 128 11.94 -14.30 -4.74
CA ARG A 128 12.94 -15.33 -5.01
C ARG A 128 13.58 -15.97 -3.77
N GLN A 129 13.20 -15.53 -2.59
CA GLN A 129 13.76 -16.08 -1.35
C GLN A 129 13.08 -17.41 -0.99
N ALA A 130 13.89 -18.37 -0.54
CA ALA A 130 13.40 -19.66 -0.07
C ALA A 130 12.68 -19.50 1.28
N LEU A 131 11.60 -20.25 1.48
CA LEU A 131 10.98 -20.41 2.79
C LEU A 131 11.71 -21.48 3.59
N ASN A 132 12.23 -21.10 4.75
CA ASN A 132 12.94 -21.97 5.66
C ASN A 132 12.11 -22.25 6.91
N PRO A 133 12.18 -23.48 7.50
CA PRO A 133 11.49 -23.78 8.74
C PRO A 133 12.14 -23.00 9.91
N ILE A 134 11.35 -22.15 10.55
CA ILE A 134 11.78 -21.37 11.72
C ILE A 134 11.31 -21.97 13.04
N LEU A 135 10.23 -22.72 13.02
CA LEU A 135 9.63 -23.31 14.21
C LEU A 135 8.92 -24.60 13.85
N GLN A 136 9.05 -25.63 14.69
CA GLN A 136 8.27 -26.85 14.58
C GLN A 136 7.53 -27.12 15.89
N VAL A 137 6.25 -27.47 15.77
CA VAL A 137 5.41 -27.85 16.90
C VAL A 137 4.73 -29.19 16.64
N ARG A 138 4.60 -30.02 17.67
CA ARG A 138 3.93 -31.31 17.61
C ARG A 138 2.70 -31.26 18.48
N THR A 139 1.52 -31.48 17.89
CA THR A 139 0.25 -31.39 18.60
C THR A 139 -0.43 -32.75 18.64
N ARG A 140 -0.91 -33.11 19.83
CA ARG A 140 -1.89 -34.16 20.03
C ARG A 140 -3.23 -33.50 20.33
N ARG A 141 -4.15 -33.56 19.35
CA ARG A 141 -5.49 -32.98 19.42
C ARG A 141 -6.50 -34.05 19.81
N ARG A 142 -7.35 -33.73 20.78
CA ARG A 142 -8.55 -34.48 21.12
C ARG A 142 -9.77 -33.64 20.75
N PRO A 143 -10.40 -33.91 19.61
CA PRO A 143 -11.56 -33.13 19.18
C PRO A 143 -12.85 -33.72 19.75
N PHE A 144 -13.81 -32.83 20.01
CA PHE A 144 -15.17 -33.13 20.43
C PHE A 144 -16.13 -32.33 19.56
N THR A 145 -17.23 -32.96 19.14
CA THR A 145 -18.36 -32.26 18.52
C THR A 145 -19.38 -31.96 19.60
N LEU A 146 -19.73 -30.68 19.75
CA LEU A 146 -20.82 -30.20 20.59
C LEU A 146 -22.12 -30.22 19.77
N ARG A 147 -23.16 -30.84 20.32
CA ARG A 147 -24.49 -30.89 19.72
C ARG A 147 -25.50 -30.24 20.63
N ILE A 148 -26.38 -29.44 20.04
CA ILE A 148 -27.54 -28.85 20.70
C ILE A 148 -28.79 -29.40 20.02
N ASP A 149 -29.64 -30.07 20.80
CA ASP A 149 -30.86 -30.75 20.31
C ASP A 149 -30.56 -31.70 19.13
N GLY A 150 -29.42 -32.42 19.20
CA GLY A 150 -28.99 -33.37 18.17
C GLY A 150 -28.32 -32.77 16.93
N VAL A 151 -28.24 -31.43 16.84
CA VAL A 151 -27.61 -30.73 15.72
C VAL A 151 -26.19 -30.31 16.09
N ASP A 152 -25.22 -30.48 15.21
CA ASP A 152 -23.84 -30.06 15.42
C ASP A 152 -23.79 -28.53 15.56
N ALA A 153 -23.27 -28.05 16.70
CA ALA A 153 -23.26 -26.63 17.07
C ALA A 153 -21.86 -26.04 17.16
N ALA A 154 -20.86 -26.84 17.58
CA ALA A 154 -19.46 -26.40 17.66
C ALA A 154 -18.50 -27.59 17.62
N GLU A 155 -17.26 -27.29 17.30
CA GLU A 155 -16.11 -28.15 17.57
C GLU A 155 -15.34 -27.63 18.78
N VAL A 156 -14.95 -28.53 19.70
CA VAL A 156 -14.06 -28.23 20.82
C VAL A 156 -12.80 -29.08 20.65
N ALA A 157 -11.66 -28.44 20.51
CA ALA A 157 -10.37 -29.12 20.37
C ALA A 157 -9.52 -28.93 21.62
N LEU A 158 -9.08 -30.03 22.21
CA LEU A 158 -8.12 -30.03 23.33
C LEU A 158 -6.73 -30.37 22.79
N ASP A 159 -5.89 -29.35 22.68
CA ASP A 159 -4.56 -29.46 22.10
C ASP A 159 -3.48 -29.57 23.19
N ASP A 160 -2.75 -30.68 23.21
CA ASP A 160 -1.50 -30.83 23.93
C ASP A 160 -0.35 -30.69 22.94
N THR A 161 0.31 -29.53 22.99
CA THR A 161 1.29 -29.09 21.98
C THR A 161 2.68 -29.05 22.62
N VAL A 162 3.65 -29.67 21.96
CA VAL A 162 5.07 -29.61 22.32
C VAL A 162 5.78 -28.72 21.28
N ILE A 163 6.35 -27.63 21.74
CA ILE A 163 7.17 -26.73 20.95
C ILE A 163 8.61 -27.21 20.99
N VAL A 164 9.18 -27.52 19.82
CA VAL A 164 10.55 -27.97 19.68
C VAL A 164 11.49 -26.79 19.81
N VAL A 165 12.18 -26.68 20.92
CA VAL A 165 13.20 -25.66 21.17
C VAL A 165 14.56 -26.29 20.82
N GLY A 166 15.37 -25.66 19.98
CA GLY A 166 16.69 -26.17 19.56
C GLY A 166 17.72 -26.18 20.70
N ASN A 167 18.90 -26.74 20.45
CA ASN A 167 20.10 -26.63 21.31
C ASN A 167 19.99 -27.24 22.74
N GLY A 168 19.37 -28.40 22.89
CA GLY A 168 19.36 -29.11 24.20
C GLY A 168 18.47 -28.48 25.26
N GLN A 169 17.72 -27.44 24.92
CA GLN A 169 16.73 -26.87 25.85
C GLN A 169 15.52 -27.77 25.98
N ARG A 170 14.86 -27.73 27.17
CA ARG A 170 13.65 -28.51 27.41
C ARG A 170 12.53 -28.00 26.49
N PRO A 171 11.77 -28.90 25.81
CA PRO A 171 10.63 -28.51 25.01
C PRO A 171 9.60 -27.77 25.87
N MET A 172 9.01 -26.70 25.33
CA MET A 172 7.90 -26.02 26.00
C MET A 172 6.61 -26.77 25.70
N GLN A 173 5.78 -26.95 26.70
CA GLN A 173 4.46 -27.55 26.58
C GLN A 173 3.40 -26.48 26.65
N LEU A 174 2.51 -26.42 25.64
CA LEU A 174 1.37 -25.52 25.54
C LEU A 174 0.10 -26.37 25.48
N ARG A 175 -0.82 -26.16 26.42
CA ARG A 175 -2.12 -26.82 26.45
C ARG A 175 -3.20 -25.77 26.13
N ARG A 176 -3.91 -25.97 25.03
CA ARG A 176 -4.88 -25.03 24.51
C ARG A 176 -6.21 -25.69 24.26
N ILE A 177 -7.27 -24.95 24.55
CA ILE A 177 -8.63 -25.27 24.18
C ILE A 177 -9.05 -24.31 23.08
N GLU A 178 -9.49 -24.86 21.95
CA GLU A 178 -10.06 -24.11 20.83
C GLU A 178 -11.54 -24.49 20.74
N VAL A 179 -12.43 -23.52 20.76
CA VAL A 179 -13.87 -23.71 20.58
C VAL A 179 -14.28 -22.94 19.33
N SER A 180 -14.72 -23.68 18.31
CA SER A 180 -15.15 -23.11 17.03
C SER A 180 -16.65 -23.34 16.87
N ALA A 181 -17.45 -22.28 16.98
CA ALA A 181 -18.89 -22.33 16.84
C ALA A 181 -19.32 -22.25 15.36
N PHE A 182 -20.33 -23.03 14.98
CA PHE A 182 -20.99 -22.78 13.70
C PHE A 182 -21.81 -21.48 13.78
N PRO A 183 -21.89 -20.69 12.69
CA PRO A 183 -22.42 -19.32 12.71
C PRO A 183 -23.80 -19.18 13.37
N ALA A 184 -24.70 -20.15 13.14
CA ALA A 184 -26.05 -20.14 13.73
C ALA A 184 -26.09 -20.26 15.25
N TRP A 185 -25.00 -20.69 15.90
CA TRP A 185 -24.95 -21.05 17.32
C TRP A 185 -24.09 -20.13 18.18
N THR A 186 -23.41 -19.13 17.60
CA THR A 186 -22.43 -18.29 18.28
C THR A 186 -23.01 -17.62 19.53
N GLY A 187 -24.22 -17.06 19.47
CA GLY A 187 -24.85 -16.39 20.61
C GLY A 187 -25.22 -17.33 21.76
N THR A 188 -25.65 -18.55 21.44
CA THR A 188 -25.98 -19.57 22.43
C THR A 188 -24.73 -20.13 23.11
N LEU A 189 -23.70 -20.38 22.32
CA LEU A 189 -22.44 -20.96 22.81
C LEU A 189 -21.61 -20.01 23.65
N GLY A 190 -21.76 -18.69 23.49
CA GLY A 190 -21.04 -17.70 24.30
C GLY A 190 -21.23 -17.91 25.80
N ARG A 191 -22.47 -18.23 26.26
CA ARG A 191 -22.75 -18.55 27.66
C ARG A 191 -22.11 -19.87 28.12
N LEU A 192 -22.16 -20.89 27.27
CA LEU A 192 -21.54 -22.19 27.56
C LEU A 192 -20.01 -22.07 27.68
N VAL A 193 -19.39 -21.28 26.81
CA VAL A 193 -17.95 -21.01 26.84
C VAL A 193 -17.55 -20.24 28.09
N GLN A 194 -18.38 -19.28 28.56
CA GLN A 194 -18.16 -18.59 29.83
C GLN A 194 -18.23 -19.56 31.03
N GLN A 195 -19.20 -20.49 31.04
CA GLN A 195 -19.27 -21.53 32.06
C GLN A 195 -18.07 -22.46 32.03
N LEU A 196 -17.63 -22.92 30.85
CA LEU A 196 -16.40 -23.70 30.65
C LEU A 196 -15.18 -22.98 31.22
N HIS A 197 -15.03 -21.69 30.85
CA HIS A 197 -13.93 -20.85 31.31
C HIS A 197 -13.89 -20.77 32.84
N ALA A 198 -15.03 -20.48 33.48
CA ALA A 198 -15.14 -20.34 34.93
C ALA A 198 -14.94 -21.65 35.66
N ALA A 199 -15.57 -22.76 35.20
CA ALA A 199 -15.55 -24.06 35.84
C ALA A 199 -14.17 -24.74 35.78
N CYS A 200 -13.41 -24.48 34.70
CA CYS A 200 -12.11 -25.13 34.48
C CYS A 200 -10.92 -24.22 34.79
N GLY A 201 -11.15 -22.96 35.22
CA GLY A 201 -10.07 -22.03 35.56
C GLY A 201 -9.17 -21.71 34.36
N LEU A 202 -9.76 -21.59 33.16
CA LEU A 202 -9.01 -21.34 31.95
C LEU A 202 -8.53 -19.87 31.88
N GLN A 203 -7.50 -19.62 31.09
CA GLN A 203 -7.03 -18.28 30.80
C GLN A 203 -7.23 -17.98 29.30
N PRO A 204 -7.77 -16.83 28.91
CA PRO A 204 -7.82 -16.45 27.50
C PRO A 204 -6.41 -16.52 26.90
N ALA A 205 -6.27 -17.16 25.75
CA ALA A 205 -4.99 -17.24 25.06
C ALA A 205 -4.60 -15.85 24.51
N THR A 206 -3.48 -15.32 24.98
CA THR A 206 -2.96 -14.00 24.57
C THR A 206 -1.99 -14.09 23.40
N LEU A 207 -1.39 -15.25 23.16
CA LEU A 207 -0.42 -15.51 22.10
C LEU A 207 -0.93 -16.63 21.19
N SER A 208 -0.72 -16.51 19.90
CA SER A 208 -0.89 -17.64 18.97
C SER A 208 0.15 -18.75 19.24
N LYS A 209 -0.05 -19.95 18.68
CA LYS A 209 0.96 -21.02 18.76
C LYS A 209 2.30 -20.62 18.13
N PHE A 210 2.26 -19.78 17.10
CA PHE A 210 3.43 -19.23 16.46
C PHE A 210 4.20 -18.27 17.38
N GLU A 211 3.53 -17.28 17.96
CA GLU A 211 4.14 -16.32 18.89
C GLU A 211 4.67 -16.99 20.15
N ALA A 212 3.91 -17.92 20.74
CA ALA A 212 4.39 -18.73 21.86
C ALA A 212 5.64 -19.53 21.50
N GLY A 213 5.71 -20.03 20.26
CA GLY A 213 6.88 -20.73 19.74
C GLY A 213 8.09 -19.83 19.54
N LEU A 214 7.90 -18.63 19.03
CA LEU A 214 8.98 -17.63 18.90
C LEU A 214 9.53 -17.26 20.28
N LEU A 215 8.64 -16.95 21.22
CA LEU A 215 9.02 -16.63 22.61
C LEU A 215 9.81 -17.77 23.27
N ALA A 216 9.34 -19.01 23.12
CA ALA A 216 10.02 -20.18 23.67
C ALA A 216 11.43 -20.40 23.11
N ARG A 217 11.67 -19.98 21.87
CA ARG A 217 12.97 -20.05 21.21
C ARG A 217 13.83 -18.80 21.40
N GLY A 218 13.33 -17.77 22.06
CA GLY A 218 13.99 -16.48 22.17
C GLY A 218 14.18 -15.79 20.81
N LEU A 219 13.26 -16.05 19.86
CA LEU A 219 13.26 -15.42 18.55
C LEU A 219 12.29 -14.23 18.55
N GLU A 220 12.74 -13.15 17.97
CA GLU A 220 11.91 -11.97 17.69
C GLU A 220 11.84 -11.74 16.19
N ILE A 221 10.66 -11.37 15.70
CA ILE A 221 10.52 -10.92 14.32
C ILE A 221 11.28 -9.59 14.20
N PRO A 222 12.31 -9.50 13.36
CA PRO A 222 13.06 -8.27 13.23
C PRO A 222 12.14 -7.12 12.83
N GLY A 223 12.08 -6.10 13.65
CA GLY A 223 11.40 -4.86 13.34
C GLY A 223 12.02 -4.17 12.10
N PRO A 224 11.35 -3.15 11.55
CA PRO A 224 11.97 -2.33 10.53
C PRO A 224 13.26 -1.72 11.10
N PRO A 225 14.35 -1.63 10.30
CA PRO A 225 15.59 -1.06 10.78
C PRO A 225 15.37 0.38 11.25
N ASP A 226 15.95 0.72 12.39
CA ASP A 226 15.95 2.09 12.87
C ASP A 226 16.70 2.99 11.87
N LEU A 227 15.99 3.94 11.30
CA LEU A 227 16.52 4.92 10.34
C LEU A 227 16.98 6.21 11.05
N GLY A 228 16.73 6.35 12.33
CA GLY A 228 16.97 7.53 13.14
C GLY A 228 15.74 8.45 13.29
N PRO A 229 15.90 9.60 13.99
CA PRO A 229 14.78 10.47 14.34
C PRO A 229 13.99 10.99 13.15
N THR A 230 12.67 11.00 13.29
CA THR A 230 11.72 11.52 12.28
C THR A 230 11.04 12.81 12.71
N ASP A 231 11.08 13.16 13.99
CA ASP A 231 10.45 14.36 14.52
C ASP A 231 11.29 15.61 14.24
N VAL A 232 10.60 16.70 13.95
CA VAL A 232 11.22 18.00 13.62
C VAL A 232 10.70 19.07 14.57
N SER A 233 11.60 19.62 15.37
CA SER A 233 11.29 20.75 16.24
C SER A 233 11.45 22.10 15.50
N PRO A 234 10.85 23.19 15.99
CA PRO A 234 11.08 24.54 15.43
C PRO A 234 12.56 24.98 15.45
N GLY A 235 13.38 24.44 16.35
CA GLY A 235 14.81 24.69 16.43
C GLY A 235 15.69 23.84 15.51
N ALA A 236 15.08 22.96 14.69
CA ALA A 236 15.81 22.03 13.84
C ALA A 236 16.68 22.76 12.79
N THR A 237 17.80 22.14 12.49
CA THR A 237 18.65 22.54 11.34
C THR A 237 18.03 22.05 10.03
N LEU A 238 18.45 22.64 8.92
CA LEU A 238 18.00 22.20 7.59
C LEU A 238 18.39 20.75 7.29
N GLY A 239 19.54 20.29 7.82
CA GLY A 239 19.96 18.89 7.72
C GLY A 239 19.05 17.95 8.47
N GLU A 240 18.67 18.28 9.71
CA GLU A 240 17.74 17.46 10.51
C GLU A 240 16.37 17.36 9.83
N LEU A 241 15.83 18.47 9.33
CA LEU A 241 14.60 18.47 8.53
C LEU A 241 14.72 17.56 7.30
N ALA A 242 15.81 17.70 6.52
CA ALA A 242 16.01 16.90 5.30
C ALA A 242 16.04 15.40 5.60
N TYR A 243 16.78 14.99 6.64
CA TYR A 243 16.87 13.59 7.02
C TYR A 243 15.59 13.04 7.63
N ALA A 244 14.87 13.83 8.43
CA ALA A 244 13.57 13.44 8.97
C ALA A 244 12.57 13.16 7.85
N VAL A 245 12.50 14.04 6.84
CA VAL A 245 11.62 13.85 5.68
C VAL A 245 11.99 12.59 4.88
N VAL A 246 13.29 12.38 4.61
CA VAL A 246 13.77 11.18 3.90
C VAL A 246 13.42 9.91 4.67
N ARG A 247 13.63 9.88 5.99
CA ARG A 247 13.33 8.74 6.87
C ARG A 247 11.85 8.38 6.86
N ARG A 248 10.97 9.37 6.99
CA ARG A 248 9.51 9.16 6.94
C ARG A 248 9.07 8.53 5.62
N GLN A 249 9.54 9.07 4.49
CA GLN A 249 9.14 8.54 3.19
C GLN A 249 9.73 7.16 2.93
N LEU A 250 10.94 6.89 3.40
CA LEU A 250 11.57 5.58 3.30
C LEU A 250 10.86 4.53 4.18
N ALA A 251 10.37 4.93 5.36
CA ALA A 251 9.58 4.07 6.24
C ALA A 251 8.24 3.69 5.58
N VAL A 252 7.50 4.66 5.02
CA VAL A 252 6.25 4.40 4.30
C VAL A 252 6.49 3.47 3.10
N LEU A 253 7.55 3.71 2.33
CA LEU A 253 7.87 2.90 1.16
C LEU A 253 8.13 1.43 1.53
N ARG A 254 8.77 1.17 2.66
CA ARG A 254 9.00 -0.18 3.19
C ARG A 254 7.75 -0.82 3.76
N ASP A 255 6.92 -0.03 4.43
CA ASP A 255 5.66 -0.49 5.00
C ASP A 255 4.70 -0.96 3.90
N LYS A 256 4.70 -0.26 2.77
CA LYS A 256 3.79 -0.53 1.64
C LYS A 256 4.30 -1.58 0.63
N GLU A 257 5.58 -1.97 0.71
CA GLU A 257 6.14 -2.97 -0.21
C GLU A 257 5.40 -4.32 -0.14
N PRO A 258 5.11 -4.92 1.04
CA PRO A 258 4.41 -6.20 1.12
C PRO A 258 3.02 -6.19 0.48
N GLY A 259 2.20 -5.18 0.77
CA GLY A 259 0.87 -5.03 0.18
C GLY A 259 0.92 -4.76 -1.32
N THR A 260 1.90 -3.95 -1.77
CA THR A 260 2.17 -3.73 -3.20
C THR A 260 2.55 -5.03 -3.91
N ARG A 261 3.40 -5.88 -3.28
CA ARG A 261 3.75 -7.20 -3.81
C ARG A 261 2.53 -8.12 -3.89
N LEU A 262 1.69 -8.12 -2.87
CA LEU A 262 0.47 -8.91 -2.82
C LEU A 262 -0.54 -8.48 -3.90
N GLY A 263 -0.76 -7.17 -4.07
CA GLY A 263 -1.59 -6.57 -5.11
C GLY A 263 -3.10 -6.82 -4.95
N GLU A 264 -3.54 -7.14 -3.76
CA GLU A 264 -4.96 -7.33 -3.45
C GLU A 264 -5.65 -6.00 -3.14
N ASP A 265 -4.90 -5.06 -2.58
CA ASP A 265 -5.36 -3.69 -2.32
C ASP A 265 -4.58 -2.70 -3.22
N PRO A 266 -5.24 -2.05 -4.19
CA PRO A 266 -4.60 -1.07 -5.06
C PRO A 266 -4.12 0.19 -4.31
N GLU A 267 -4.60 0.44 -3.08
CA GLU A 267 -4.17 1.57 -2.27
C GLU A 267 -2.73 1.37 -1.75
N GLU A 268 -2.30 0.15 -1.46
CA GLU A 268 -0.93 -0.16 -1.06
C GLU A 268 0.08 0.28 -2.15
N LEU A 269 -0.20 -0.04 -3.41
CA LEU A 269 0.59 0.40 -4.55
C LEU A 269 0.50 1.92 -4.73
N HIS A 270 -0.69 2.51 -4.55
CA HIS A 270 -0.87 3.97 -4.62
C HIS A 270 -0.01 4.68 -3.59
N GLU A 271 -0.03 4.27 -2.33
CA GLU A 271 0.76 4.88 -1.26
C GLU A 271 2.26 4.68 -1.47
N MET A 272 2.71 3.51 -1.93
CA MET A 272 4.11 3.26 -2.31
C MET A 272 4.57 4.21 -3.44
N ARG A 273 3.71 4.44 -4.45
CA ARG A 273 3.96 5.40 -5.53
C ARG A 273 4.02 6.83 -5.01
N VAL A 274 3.14 7.21 -4.08
CA VAL A 274 3.17 8.52 -3.42
C VAL A 274 4.46 8.72 -2.63
N ALA A 275 4.86 7.73 -1.81
CA ALA A 275 6.10 7.77 -1.03
C ALA A 275 7.33 7.90 -1.94
N THR A 276 7.42 7.12 -3.02
CA THR A 276 8.48 7.20 -4.03
C THR A 276 8.57 8.60 -4.64
N ARG A 277 7.45 9.19 -5.02
CA ARG A 277 7.38 10.53 -5.59
C ARG A 277 7.78 11.61 -4.58
N ARG A 278 7.32 11.50 -3.32
CA ARG A 278 7.69 12.40 -2.22
C ARG A 278 9.18 12.29 -1.90
N LEU A 279 9.73 11.09 -1.88
CA LEU A 279 11.16 10.86 -1.66
C LEU A 279 12.01 11.54 -2.74
N ARG A 280 11.64 11.38 -4.02
CA ARG A 280 12.31 12.11 -5.14
C ARG A 280 12.24 13.62 -4.95
N ALA A 281 11.09 14.14 -4.54
CA ALA A 281 10.92 15.57 -4.28
C ALA A 281 11.76 16.07 -3.09
N ALA A 282 11.91 15.26 -2.03
CA ALA A 282 12.77 15.56 -0.90
C ALA A 282 14.25 15.57 -1.30
N LEU A 283 14.71 14.56 -2.06
CA LEU A 283 16.08 14.50 -2.58
C LEU A 283 16.41 15.68 -3.51
N ASP A 284 15.40 16.19 -4.25
CA ASP A 284 15.54 17.40 -5.08
C ASP A 284 15.55 18.70 -4.25
N LEU A 285 14.67 18.80 -3.24
CA LEU A 285 14.56 19.99 -2.40
C LEU A 285 15.80 20.21 -1.54
N PHE A 286 16.36 19.13 -1.01
CA PHE A 286 17.46 19.15 -0.04
C PHE A 286 18.81 18.73 -0.66
N VAL A 287 18.95 18.84 -1.98
CA VAL A 287 20.16 18.40 -2.71
C VAL A 287 21.46 19.04 -2.20
N ASP A 288 21.41 20.26 -1.70
CA ASP A 288 22.58 21.02 -1.23
C ASP A 288 22.99 20.66 0.20
N VAL A 289 22.13 19.98 0.95
CA VAL A 289 22.40 19.55 2.33
C VAL A 289 22.55 18.03 2.48
N LEU A 290 22.19 17.30 1.47
CA LEU A 290 22.36 15.85 1.39
C LEU A 290 23.66 15.50 0.64
N PRO A 291 24.27 14.34 0.89
CA PRO A 291 25.47 13.90 0.16
C PRO A 291 25.25 13.79 -1.34
N ILE A 292 26.27 14.04 -2.15
CA ILE A 292 26.22 14.06 -3.63
C ILE A 292 25.60 12.80 -4.24
N ARG A 293 25.75 11.65 -3.58
CA ARG A 293 25.19 10.37 -4.02
C ARG A 293 23.65 10.37 -4.11
N VAL A 294 22.94 11.33 -3.49
CA VAL A 294 21.47 11.42 -3.57
C VAL A 294 20.99 11.71 -4.99
N ARG A 295 21.83 12.29 -5.86
CA ARG A 295 21.51 12.49 -7.27
C ARG A 295 21.32 11.16 -8.00
N HIS A 296 22.16 10.16 -7.71
CA HIS A 296 22.00 8.81 -8.21
C HIS A 296 20.70 8.16 -7.70
N PHE A 297 20.46 8.21 -6.38
CA PHE A 297 19.24 7.66 -5.79
C PHE A 297 17.96 8.31 -6.36
N ARG A 298 17.99 9.63 -6.61
CA ARG A 298 16.87 10.32 -7.27
C ARG A 298 16.57 9.75 -8.66
N GLY A 299 17.58 9.42 -9.45
CA GLY A 299 17.46 8.76 -10.74
C GLY A 299 16.86 7.35 -10.61
N GLU A 300 17.37 6.56 -9.66
CA GLU A 300 16.88 5.20 -9.39
C GLU A 300 15.41 5.18 -8.95
N PHE A 301 15.00 6.10 -8.08
CA PHE A 301 13.58 6.30 -7.75
C PHE A 301 12.77 6.82 -8.95
N GLY A 302 13.40 7.47 -9.93
CA GLY A 302 12.77 7.82 -11.21
C GLY A 302 12.39 6.60 -12.02
N TRP A 303 13.32 5.66 -12.17
CA TRP A 303 13.06 4.38 -12.80
C TRP A 303 11.93 3.62 -12.08
N PHE A 304 12.04 3.47 -10.76
CA PHE A 304 11.05 2.72 -9.98
C PHE A 304 9.66 3.35 -9.99
N ALA A 305 9.58 4.71 -9.99
CA ALA A 305 8.32 5.42 -10.13
C ALA A 305 7.63 5.15 -11.50
N GLY A 306 8.40 4.90 -12.55
CA GLY A 306 7.88 4.46 -13.85
C GLY A 306 7.24 3.07 -13.76
N VAL A 307 7.92 2.12 -13.12
CA VAL A 307 7.43 0.75 -12.92
C VAL A 307 6.12 0.74 -12.10
N LEU A 308 6.08 1.46 -10.96
CA LEU A 308 4.85 1.62 -10.18
C LEU A 308 3.74 2.33 -10.96
N GLY A 309 4.13 3.30 -11.82
CA GLY A 309 3.22 4.05 -12.66
C GLY A 309 2.48 3.18 -13.65
N ALA A 310 3.18 2.27 -14.31
CA ALA A 310 2.61 1.38 -15.32
C ALA A 310 1.44 0.55 -14.76
N VAL A 311 1.59 -0.02 -13.56
CA VAL A 311 0.51 -0.77 -12.90
C VAL A 311 -0.63 0.16 -12.48
N ARG A 312 -0.32 1.28 -11.78
CA ARG A 312 -1.35 2.17 -11.26
C ARG A 312 -2.18 2.83 -12.35
N ASP A 313 -1.58 3.18 -13.46
CA ASP A 313 -2.28 3.83 -14.56
C ASP A 313 -3.31 2.84 -15.18
N LEU A 314 -3.01 1.54 -15.20
CA LEU A 314 -3.94 0.48 -15.62
C LEU A 314 -5.03 0.20 -14.56
N ASP A 315 -4.68 0.17 -13.26
CA ASP A 315 -5.67 0.06 -12.18
C ASP A 315 -6.71 1.19 -12.26
N VAL A 316 -6.26 2.45 -12.46
CA VAL A 316 -7.15 3.61 -12.60
C VAL A 316 -8.02 3.50 -13.85
N GLN A 317 -7.47 2.99 -14.97
CA GLN A 317 -8.24 2.80 -16.19
C GLN A 317 -9.33 1.73 -16.01
N LEU A 318 -9.01 0.59 -15.41
CA LEU A 318 -9.98 -0.47 -15.11
C LEU A 318 -11.08 0.02 -14.16
N GLU A 319 -10.72 0.76 -13.12
CA GLU A 319 -11.66 1.36 -12.17
C GLU A 319 -12.59 2.37 -12.85
N ALA A 320 -12.04 3.27 -13.67
CA ALA A 320 -12.82 4.25 -14.43
C ALA A 320 -13.74 3.59 -15.46
N GLN A 321 -13.26 2.55 -16.14
CA GLN A 321 -14.05 1.78 -17.09
C GLN A 321 -15.21 1.05 -16.39
N ALA A 322 -14.95 0.38 -15.25
CA ALA A 322 -16.00 -0.31 -14.50
C ALA A 322 -17.12 0.63 -14.08
N ALA A 323 -16.78 1.89 -13.74
CA ALA A 323 -17.77 2.93 -13.39
C ALA A 323 -18.60 3.42 -14.59
N MET A 324 -18.17 3.16 -15.83
CA MET A 324 -18.88 3.59 -17.06
C MET A 324 -19.78 2.49 -17.65
N ILE A 325 -19.62 1.23 -17.20
CA ILE A 325 -20.39 0.10 -17.74
C ILE A 325 -21.80 0.13 -17.15
N GLU A 326 -22.80 0.40 -18.00
CA GLU A 326 -24.19 0.31 -17.60
C GLU A 326 -24.69 -1.16 -17.53
N PRO A 327 -25.71 -1.44 -16.71
CA PRO A 327 -26.31 -2.77 -16.67
C PRO A 327 -26.73 -3.26 -18.06
N GLY A 328 -26.26 -4.43 -18.48
CA GLY A 328 -26.53 -5.03 -19.78
C GLY A 328 -25.55 -4.67 -20.89
N GLN A 329 -24.51 -3.86 -20.60
CA GLN A 329 -23.48 -3.51 -21.59
C GLN A 329 -22.16 -4.26 -21.38
N GLN A 330 -22.09 -5.20 -20.42
CA GLN A 330 -20.86 -5.90 -20.03
C GLN A 330 -20.16 -6.57 -21.23
N ASP A 331 -20.93 -7.19 -22.12
CA ASP A 331 -20.41 -7.90 -23.30
C ASP A 331 -19.68 -6.93 -24.28
N LEU A 332 -20.16 -5.68 -24.38
CA LEU A 332 -19.54 -4.69 -25.26
C LEU A 332 -18.14 -4.26 -24.78
N TRP A 333 -17.90 -4.36 -23.47
CA TRP A 333 -16.65 -3.98 -22.83
C TRP A 333 -15.70 -5.16 -22.58
N ALA A 334 -16.20 -6.40 -22.70
CA ALA A 334 -15.47 -7.59 -22.27
C ALA A 334 -14.06 -7.70 -22.89
N GLU A 335 -13.95 -7.52 -24.20
CA GLU A 335 -12.65 -7.59 -24.91
C GLU A 335 -11.68 -6.46 -24.51
N PHE A 336 -12.22 -5.25 -24.28
CA PHE A 336 -11.40 -4.14 -23.81
C PHE A 336 -10.95 -4.33 -22.37
N THR A 337 -11.83 -4.79 -21.49
CA THR A 337 -11.50 -5.15 -20.12
C THR A 337 -10.39 -6.21 -20.11
N ALA A 338 -10.58 -7.29 -20.87
CA ALA A 338 -9.60 -8.37 -20.97
C ALA A 338 -8.24 -7.89 -21.52
N LEU A 339 -8.24 -6.90 -22.42
CA LEU A 339 -6.99 -6.29 -22.90
C LEU A 339 -6.26 -5.55 -21.76
N LEU A 340 -6.98 -4.67 -21.03
CA LEU A 340 -6.41 -3.91 -19.92
C LEU A 340 -5.92 -4.82 -18.78
N GLU A 341 -6.66 -5.89 -18.47
CA GLU A 341 -6.26 -6.88 -17.47
C GLU A 341 -4.97 -7.59 -17.87
N ARG A 342 -4.83 -8.01 -19.13
CA ARG A 342 -3.59 -8.61 -19.63
C ARG A 342 -2.40 -7.63 -19.56
N GLU A 343 -2.61 -6.36 -19.97
CA GLU A 343 -1.55 -5.34 -19.86
C GLU A 343 -1.17 -5.12 -18.38
N ARG A 344 -2.16 -5.11 -17.48
CA ARG A 344 -1.95 -4.96 -16.04
C ARG A 344 -1.16 -6.13 -15.45
N ASP A 345 -1.47 -7.36 -15.85
CA ASP A 345 -0.75 -8.55 -15.40
C ASP A 345 0.72 -8.51 -15.84
N VAL A 346 1.01 -8.12 -17.09
CA VAL A 346 2.38 -7.92 -17.58
C VAL A 346 3.11 -6.83 -16.77
N ALA A 347 2.46 -5.67 -16.58
CA ALA A 347 3.06 -4.59 -15.79
C ALA A 347 3.30 -4.99 -14.32
N ARG A 348 2.43 -5.84 -13.77
CA ARG A 348 2.56 -6.37 -12.43
C ARG A 348 3.74 -7.35 -12.32
N ASP A 349 3.93 -8.22 -13.30
CA ASP A 349 5.08 -9.13 -13.36
C ASP A 349 6.39 -8.34 -13.44
N GLU A 350 6.43 -7.27 -14.23
CA GLU A 350 7.57 -6.35 -14.30
C GLU A 350 7.83 -5.65 -12.95
N LEU A 351 6.79 -5.27 -12.22
CA LEU A 351 6.91 -4.69 -10.89
C LEU A 351 7.50 -5.69 -9.89
N LEU A 352 7.01 -6.92 -9.86
CA LEU A 352 7.55 -7.97 -8.99
C LEU A 352 9.02 -8.27 -9.34
N ALA A 353 9.34 -8.36 -10.62
CA ALA A 353 10.72 -8.53 -11.07
C ALA A 353 11.63 -7.35 -10.66
N ALA A 354 11.12 -6.12 -10.73
CA ALA A 354 11.84 -4.93 -10.29
C ALA A 354 12.11 -4.95 -8.78
N LEU A 355 11.11 -5.30 -7.96
CA LEU A 355 11.22 -5.43 -6.51
C LEU A 355 12.19 -6.55 -6.07
N ASP A 356 12.33 -7.61 -6.88
CA ASP A 356 13.27 -8.72 -6.63
C ASP A 356 14.66 -8.47 -7.22
N SER A 357 14.85 -7.36 -7.93
CA SER A 357 16.12 -7.05 -8.59
C SER A 357 17.21 -6.62 -7.60
N VAL A 358 18.45 -6.97 -7.92
CA VAL A 358 19.64 -6.47 -7.20
C VAL A 358 19.70 -4.93 -7.24
N ARG A 359 19.14 -4.32 -8.29
CA ARG A 359 19.05 -2.86 -8.43
C ARG A 359 18.22 -2.23 -7.31
N TRP A 360 17.02 -2.79 -7.05
CA TRP A 360 16.15 -2.36 -5.96
C TRP A 360 16.80 -2.58 -4.59
N GLN A 361 17.37 -3.74 -4.35
CA GLN A 361 18.05 -4.06 -3.10
C GLN A 361 19.21 -3.09 -2.79
N ARG A 362 20.03 -2.77 -3.80
CA ARG A 362 21.11 -1.78 -3.67
C ARG A 362 20.59 -0.38 -3.37
N LEU A 363 19.51 0.03 -4.05
CA LEU A 363 18.85 1.32 -3.80
C LEU A 363 18.36 1.41 -2.35
N MET A 364 17.63 0.41 -1.88
CA MET A 364 17.04 0.39 -0.55
C MET A 364 18.11 0.32 0.55
N SER A 365 19.15 -0.50 0.37
CA SER A 365 20.29 -0.58 1.29
C SER A 365 21.08 0.73 1.34
N GLY A 366 21.33 1.33 0.18
CA GLY A 366 22.02 2.62 0.08
C GLY A 366 21.24 3.76 0.76
N MET A 367 19.91 3.78 0.58
CA MET A 367 19.04 4.75 1.24
C MET A 367 18.94 4.54 2.75
N ALA A 368 18.88 3.29 3.21
CA ALA A 368 18.92 2.98 4.63
C ALA A 368 20.22 3.45 5.28
N SER A 369 21.35 3.13 4.65
CA SER A 369 22.67 3.59 5.10
C SER A 369 22.77 5.13 5.13
N LEU A 370 22.21 5.82 4.13
CA LEU A 370 22.12 7.29 4.14
C LEU A 370 21.31 7.78 5.34
N ALA A 371 20.11 7.23 5.54
CA ALA A 371 19.21 7.67 6.60
C ALA A 371 19.80 7.48 8.01
N GLN A 372 20.49 6.35 8.24
CA GLN A 372 21.16 6.04 9.51
C GLN A 372 22.35 6.95 9.81
N GLN A 373 23.11 7.36 8.79
CA GLN A 373 24.27 8.25 8.98
C GLN A 373 23.89 9.62 9.54
N GLY A 374 22.68 10.11 9.24
CA GLY A 374 22.23 11.42 9.68
C GLY A 374 22.95 12.60 9.02
N PRO A 375 22.66 13.84 9.46
CA PRO A 375 23.16 15.05 8.82
C PRO A 375 24.67 15.25 9.03
N PHE A 376 25.35 15.66 7.98
CA PHE A 376 26.78 15.98 8.01
C PHE A 376 27.06 17.22 8.87
N ARG A 377 27.65 17.05 10.04
CA ARG A 377 27.91 18.14 11.01
C ARG A 377 28.92 19.17 10.52
N ARG A 378 29.73 18.90 9.48
CA ARG A 378 30.77 19.84 8.97
C ARG A 378 30.26 20.82 7.92
N SER A 379 29.13 20.58 7.28
CA SER A 379 28.55 21.47 6.27
C SER A 379 27.83 22.65 6.95
N THR A 380 28.15 23.86 6.51
CA THR A 380 27.50 25.10 6.98
C THR A 380 26.02 25.12 6.59
N ALA A 381 25.67 24.68 5.36
CA ALA A 381 24.31 24.59 4.89
C ALA A 381 23.47 23.61 5.72
N THR A 382 24.05 22.46 6.07
CA THR A 382 23.39 21.43 6.89
C THR A 382 23.06 21.91 8.31
N ARG A 383 23.93 22.80 8.88
CA ARG A 383 23.76 23.37 10.23
C ARG A 383 22.93 24.65 10.27
N ALA A 384 22.56 25.21 9.13
CA ALA A 384 21.71 26.38 9.09
C ALA A 384 20.35 26.09 9.73
N ALA A 385 19.80 27.02 10.49
CA ALA A 385 18.48 26.88 11.07
C ALA A 385 17.43 26.73 9.95
N ALA A 386 16.58 25.71 10.02
CA ALA A 386 15.59 25.45 8.99
C ALA A 386 14.65 26.64 8.79
N LEU A 387 14.19 27.29 9.88
CA LEU A 387 13.32 28.48 9.83
C LEU A 387 13.95 29.68 9.10
N VAL A 388 15.28 29.73 8.99
CA VAL A 388 15.98 30.82 8.26
C VAL A 388 16.00 30.53 6.75
N VAL A 389 16.18 29.28 6.33
CA VAL A 389 16.43 28.91 4.93
C VAL A 389 15.14 28.49 4.20
N VAL A 390 14.22 27.80 4.87
CA VAL A 390 12.99 27.26 4.28
C VAL A 390 12.10 28.33 3.63
N PRO A 391 11.94 29.56 4.17
CA PRO A 391 11.17 30.61 3.50
C PRO A 391 11.66 30.92 2.08
N ASP A 392 12.97 30.97 1.88
CA ASP A 392 13.56 31.25 0.56
C ASP A 392 13.37 30.06 -0.41
N LEU A 393 13.49 28.81 0.08
CA LEU A 393 13.20 27.61 -0.69
C LEU A 393 11.73 27.57 -1.16
N ILE A 394 10.78 27.86 -0.25
CA ILE A 394 9.35 27.91 -0.57
C ILE A 394 9.06 29.09 -1.51
N GLY A 395 9.64 30.27 -1.26
CA GLY A 395 9.47 31.45 -2.08
C GLY A 395 9.92 31.24 -3.54
N SER A 396 11.08 30.59 -3.73
CA SER A 396 11.58 30.25 -5.07
C SER A 396 10.65 29.28 -5.82
N ARG A 397 10.11 28.27 -5.12
CA ARG A 397 9.14 27.31 -5.67
C ARG A 397 7.81 27.99 -6.00
N HIS A 398 7.34 28.90 -5.17
CA HIS A 398 6.15 29.71 -5.45
C HIS A 398 6.34 30.59 -6.68
N ALA A 399 7.48 31.29 -6.80
CA ALA A 399 7.79 32.10 -7.99
C ALA A 399 7.79 31.26 -9.28
N ALA A 400 8.30 30.01 -9.22
CA ALA A 400 8.24 29.08 -10.35
C ALA A 400 6.80 28.68 -10.72
N VAL A 401 5.91 28.47 -9.73
CA VAL A 401 4.47 28.21 -9.97
C VAL A 401 3.82 29.42 -10.66
N VAL A 402 4.07 30.63 -10.14
CA VAL A 402 3.54 31.87 -10.72
C VAL A 402 3.97 32.07 -12.17
N LYS A 403 5.24 31.79 -12.48
CA LYS A 403 5.79 31.88 -13.85
C LYS A 403 5.10 30.85 -14.77
N ALA A 404 4.96 29.60 -14.32
CA ALA A 404 4.28 28.55 -15.07
C ALA A 404 2.80 28.86 -15.27
N ALA A 405 2.11 29.38 -14.26
CA ALA A 405 0.71 29.79 -14.32
C ALA A 405 0.46 30.88 -15.38
N LYS A 406 1.33 31.91 -15.43
CA LYS A 406 1.26 32.96 -16.46
C LYS A 406 1.47 32.41 -17.87
N ARG A 407 2.36 31.40 -18.00
CA ARG A 407 2.62 30.78 -19.30
C ARG A 407 1.42 29.94 -19.74
N ALA A 408 0.91 29.06 -18.90
CA ALA A 408 -0.24 28.21 -19.19
C ALA A 408 -1.49 29.03 -19.57
N LYS A 409 -1.74 30.15 -18.83
CA LYS A 409 -2.84 31.07 -19.17
C LYS A 409 -2.69 31.73 -20.56
N ARG A 410 -1.45 32.00 -21.01
CA ARG A 410 -1.21 32.63 -22.32
C ARG A 410 -1.30 31.65 -23.47
N SER A 411 -0.73 30.45 -23.31
CA SER A 411 -0.68 29.48 -24.40
C SER A 411 -1.99 28.70 -24.55
N GLY A 412 -2.68 28.41 -23.44
CA GLY A 412 -3.80 27.47 -23.42
C GLY A 412 -3.41 26.02 -23.69
N GLU A 413 -2.12 25.72 -23.87
CA GLU A 413 -1.62 24.42 -24.28
C GLU A 413 -1.56 23.43 -23.08
N ALA A 414 -1.96 22.20 -23.33
CA ALA A 414 -1.92 21.10 -22.36
C ALA A 414 -0.52 20.89 -21.74
N ALA A 415 0.52 20.99 -22.55
CA ALA A 415 1.90 20.86 -22.09
C ALA A 415 2.30 21.93 -21.05
N ASP A 416 1.75 23.15 -21.15
CA ASP A 416 2.00 24.21 -20.18
C ASP A 416 1.22 23.99 -18.88
N PHE A 417 0.00 23.46 -18.94
CA PHE A 417 -0.77 23.05 -17.77
C PHE A 417 -0.11 21.85 -17.06
N HIS A 418 0.45 20.91 -17.81
CA HIS A 418 1.25 19.83 -17.24
C HIS A 418 2.48 20.37 -16.48
N ARG A 419 3.23 21.30 -17.08
CA ARG A 419 4.36 21.97 -16.40
C ARG A 419 3.91 22.70 -15.13
N LEU A 420 2.78 23.38 -15.16
CA LEU A 420 2.19 24.02 -13.98
C LEU A 420 1.86 22.99 -12.89
N ARG A 421 1.23 21.87 -13.24
CA ARG A 421 0.93 20.77 -12.31
C ARG A 421 2.19 20.26 -11.59
N ILE A 422 3.27 20.04 -12.32
CA ILE A 422 4.56 19.62 -11.75
C ILE A 422 5.09 20.67 -10.75
N ARG A 423 5.03 21.97 -11.10
CA ARG A 423 5.48 23.05 -10.21
C ARG A 423 4.60 23.16 -8.96
N CYS A 424 3.28 23.02 -9.09
CA CYS A 424 2.36 22.97 -7.95
C CYS A 424 2.66 21.78 -7.02
N LYS A 425 2.93 20.58 -7.56
CA LYS A 425 3.34 19.41 -6.76
C LYS A 425 4.61 19.68 -5.97
N ARG A 426 5.65 20.26 -6.59
CA ARG A 426 6.93 20.57 -5.93
C ARG A 426 6.74 21.60 -4.80
N LEU A 427 5.95 22.65 -5.02
CA LEU A 427 5.64 23.63 -3.98
C LEU A 427 4.85 23.00 -2.82
N ARG A 428 3.82 22.20 -3.14
CA ARG A 428 3.02 21.52 -2.12
C ARG A 428 3.88 20.62 -1.22
N TYR A 429 4.75 19.80 -1.81
CA TYR A 429 5.65 18.95 -1.02
C TYR A 429 6.61 19.78 -0.16
N SER A 430 7.14 20.90 -0.65
CA SER A 430 7.99 21.77 0.18
C SER A 430 7.25 22.30 1.40
N LEU A 431 5.97 22.68 1.25
CA LEU A 431 5.11 23.13 2.34
C LEU A 431 4.77 22.00 3.32
N GLU A 432 4.46 20.81 2.81
CA GLU A 432 4.15 19.62 3.64
C GLU A 432 5.37 19.17 4.44
N PHE A 433 6.57 19.17 3.85
CA PHE A 433 7.82 18.78 4.51
C PHE A 433 8.22 19.73 5.63
N SER A 434 7.82 20.98 5.54
CA SER A 434 8.14 22.02 6.54
C SER A 434 6.98 22.37 7.47
N ALA A 435 5.84 21.64 7.38
CA ALA A 435 4.63 21.99 8.12
C ALA A 435 4.82 22.06 9.65
N GLU A 436 5.64 21.17 10.20
CA GLU A 436 5.94 21.11 11.64
C GLU A 436 6.70 22.34 12.13
N LEU A 437 7.57 22.93 11.29
CA LEU A 437 8.30 24.16 11.63
C LEU A 437 7.36 25.36 11.87
N TYR A 438 6.17 25.33 11.27
CA TYR A 438 5.20 26.43 11.29
C TYR A 438 3.90 26.06 12.01
N GLU A 439 3.92 25.04 12.89
CA GLU A 439 2.76 24.63 13.71
C GLU A 439 1.47 24.45 12.90
N GLY A 440 1.59 23.89 11.69
CA GLY A 440 0.46 23.64 10.80
C GLY A 440 -0.10 24.88 10.06
N ARG A 441 0.48 26.07 10.22
CA ARG A 441 0.03 27.32 9.55
C ARG A 441 0.15 27.27 8.02
N THR A 442 0.98 26.35 7.48
CA THR A 442 1.04 26.07 6.02
C THR A 442 -0.23 25.43 5.47
N SER A 443 -1.06 24.82 6.32
CA SER A 443 -2.17 23.92 5.91
C SER A 443 -3.25 24.60 5.08
N ARG A 444 -3.56 25.88 5.30
CA ARG A 444 -4.58 26.62 4.56
C ARG A 444 -4.15 26.80 3.10
N TYR A 445 -2.94 27.30 2.88
CA TYR A 445 -2.40 27.48 1.53
C TYR A 445 -2.14 26.13 0.84
N THR A 446 -1.66 25.13 1.56
CA THR A 446 -1.45 23.77 1.04
C THR A 446 -2.76 23.15 0.53
N ARG A 447 -3.89 23.33 1.25
CA ARG A 447 -5.21 22.88 0.79
C ARG A 447 -5.68 23.60 -0.47
N GLN A 448 -5.46 24.90 -0.55
CA GLN A 448 -5.77 25.68 -1.76
C GLN A 448 -4.95 25.19 -2.96
N LEU A 449 -3.65 24.98 -2.78
CA LEU A 449 -2.77 24.45 -3.81
C LEU A 449 -3.16 23.02 -4.22
N ALA A 450 -3.63 22.20 -3.28
CA ALA A 450 -4.13 20.87 -3.55
C ALA A 450 -5.40 20.90 -4.45
N LYS A 451 -6.32 21.84 -4.23
CA LYS A 451 -7.50 22.01 -5.11
C LYS A 451 -7.09 22.31 -6.56
N LEU A 452 -6.20 23.28 -6.76
CA LEU A 452 -5.66 23.56 -8.09
C LEU A 452 -4.97 22.36 -8.70
N GLN A 453 -4.16 21.64 -7.92
CA GLN A 453 -3.45 20.46 -8.36
C GLN A 453 -4.41 19.32 -8.75
N ASN A 454 -5.52 19.13 -8.03
CA ASN A 454 -6.54 18.14 -8.36
C ASN A 454 -7.23 18.47 -9.70
N GLN A 455 -7.60 19.72 -9.94
CA GLN A 455 -8.19 20.14 -11.22
C GLN A 455 -7.20 19.96 -12.39
N LEU A 456 -5.93 20.34 -12.20
CA LEU A 456 -4.87 20.08 -13.18
C LEU A 456 -4.63 18.58 -13.36
N GLY A 457 -4.91 17.77 -12.34
CA GLY A 457 -4.87 16.32 -12.40
C GLY A 457 -5.97 15.78 -13.28
N LEU A 458 -7.21 16.12 -12.98
CA LEU A 458 -8.38 15.68 -13.76
C LEU A 458 -8.27 16.09 -15.24
N PHE A 459 -7.80 17.31 -15.51
CA PHE A 459 -7.54 17.78 -16.87
C PHE A 459 -6.54 16.87 -17.61
N GLN A 460 -5.40 16.60 -16.99
CA GLN A 460 -4.36 15.74 -17.57
C GLN A 460 -4.83 14.29 -17.72
N ASP A 461 -5.51 13.75 -16.72
CA ASP A 461 -5.95 12.35 -16.70
C ASP A 461 -7.00 12.12 -17.80
N ALA A 462 -7.92 13.09 -18.02
CA ALA A 462 -8.88 13.06 -19.13
C ALA A 462 -8.21 13.15 -20.52
N GLU A 463 -7.20 14.01 -20.66
CA GLU A 463 -6.45 14.13 -21.93
C GLU A 463 -5.67 12.84 -22.25
N VAL A 464 -4.96 12.29 -21.25
CA VAL A 464 -4.20 11.03 -21.41
C VAL A 464 -5.14 9.87 -21.73
N ALA A 465 -6.30 9.78 -21.04
CA ALA A 465 -7.28 8.73 -21.31
C ALA A 465 -7.84 8.80 -22.73
N ALA A 466 -8.23 9.99 -23.20
CA ALA A 466 -8.73 10.16 -24.56
C ALA A 466 -7.69 9.75 -25.63
N ASN A 467 -6.43 10.16 -25.44
CA ASN A 467 -5.35 9.84 -26.37
C ASN A 467 -5.00 8.33 -26.34
N ARG A 468 -5.01 7.71 -25.17
CA ARG A 468 -4.76 6.26 -25.03
C ARG A 468 -5.84 5.43 -25.69
N LEU A 469 -7.12 5.80 -25.52
CA LEU A 469 -8.24 5.13 -26.21
C LEU A 469 -8.11 5.23 -27.74
N TYR A 470 -7.74 6.40 -28.23
CA TYR A 470 -7.49 6.59 -29.67
C TYR A 470 -6.33 5.73 -30.17
N GLU A 471 -5.21 5.71 -29.45
CA GLU A 471 -4.04 4.88 -29.78
C GLU A 471 -4.42 3.39 -29.81
N LEU A 472 -5.08 2.87 -28.78
CA LEU A 472 -5.51 1.48 -28.71
C LEU A 472 -6.46 1.10 -29.84
N ALA A 473 -7.43 1.98 -30.16
CA ALA A 473 -8.38 1.74 -31.24
C ALA A 473 -7.73 1.72 -32.63
N THR A 474 -6.62 2.46 -32.82
CA THR A 474 -5.93 2.57 -34.12
C THR A 474 -4.81 1.55 -34.30
N THR A 475 -4.20 1.08 -33.21
CA THR A 475 -3.06 0.15 -33.27
C THR A 475 -3.46 -1.31 -33.06
N ASN A 476 -4.61 -1.58 -32.43
CA ASN A 476 -5.04 -2.94 -32.13
C ASN A 476 -6.11 -3.42 -33.11
N ALA A 477 -5.66 -4.06 -34.20
CA ALA A 477 -6.54 -4.58 -35.27
C ALA A 477 -7.47 -5.73 -34.84
N GLN A 478 -7.32 -6.28 -33.64
CA GLN A 478 -8.12 -7.41 -33.14
C GLN A 478 -9.36 -6.99 -32.34
N LEU A 479 -9.49 -5.69 -32.04
CA LEU A 479 -10.66 -5.20 -31.28
C LEU A 479 -11.92 -5.26 -32.16
N PRO A 480 -13.06 -5.77 -31.61
CA PRO A 480 -14.34 -5.73 -32.31
C PRO A 480 -14.79 -4.31 -32.63
N ALA A 481 -15.48 -4.12 -33.75
CA ALA A 481 -15.99 -2.81 -34.15
C ALA A 481 -16.92 -2.19 -33.09
N SER A 482 -17.71 -2.99 -32.39
CA SER A 482 -18.54 -2.59 -31.25
C SER A 482 -17.73 -2.00 -30.11
N THR A 483 -16.60 -2.61 -29.75
CA THR A 483 -15.67 -2.13 -28.72
C THR A 483 -15.03 -0.80 -29.15
N ILE A 484 -14.57 -0.69 -30.41
CA ILE A 484 -14.01 0.55 -30.95
C ILE A 484 -15.05 1.68 -30.90
N PHE A 485 -16.32 1.39 -31.22
CA PHE A 485 -17.40 2.36 -31.14
C PHE A 485 -17.60 2.90 -29.71
N VAL A 486 -17.63 2.02 -28.72
CA VAL A 486 -17.75 2.39 -27.30
C VAL A 486 -16.53 3.21 -26.86
N MET A 487 -15.30 2.77 -27.19
CA MET A 487 -14.07 3.52 -26.91
C MET A 487 -14.10 4.94 -27.49
N GLY A 488 -14.66 5.11 -28.71
CA GLY A 488 -14.86 6.43 -29.34
C GLY A 488 -15.79 7.33 -28.53
N GLY A 489 -16.90 6.79 -28.02
CA GLY A 489 -17.83 7.49 -27.14
C GLY A 489 -17.18 7.97 -25.84
N VAL A 490 -16.41 7.10 -25.20
CA VAL A 490 -15.66 7.43 -23.96
C VAL A 490 -14.57 8.46 -24.23
N ALA A 491 -13.83 8.31 -25.32
CA ALA A 491 -12.81 9.31 -25.70
C ALA A 491 -13.42 10.70 -25.91
N GLU A 492 -14.60 10.77 -26.53
CA GLU A 492 -15.33 12.03 -26.70
C GLU A 492 -15.81 12.62 -25.36
N GLN A 493 -16.28 11.78 -24.44
CA GLN A 493 -16.64 12.22 -23.08
C GLN A 493 -15.43 12.83 -22.36
N HIS A 494 -14.27 12.20 -22.43
CA HIS A 494 -13.02 12.75 -21.87
C HIS A 494 -12.62 14.08 -22.51
N ARG A 495 -12.78 14.23 -23.82
CA ARG A 495 -12.51 15.51 -24.51
C ARG A 495 -13.43 16.63 -24.04
N ARG A 496 -14.72 16.34 -23.87
CA ARG A 496 -15.68 17.31 -23.30
C ARG A 496 -15.31 17.72 -21.89
N GLU A 497 -14.93 16.75 -21.05
CA GLU A 497 -14.48 17.05 -19.68
C GLU A 497 -13.19 17.88 -19.70
N THR A 498 -12.24 17.58 -20.59
CA THR A 498 -11.03 18.38 -20.78
C THR A 498 -11.36 19.83 -21.12
N ALA A 499 -12.30 20.08 -22.04
CA ALA A 499 -12.74 21.43 -22.44
C ALA A 499 -13.38 22.15 -21.23
N ARG A 500 -14.28 21.49 -20.51
CA ARG A 500 -14.94 22.04 -19.32
C ARG A 500 -13.95 22.44 -18.22
N LEU A 501 -12.97 21.58 -17.94
CA LEU A 501 -11.94 21.86 -16.95
C LEU A 501 -11.03 23.02 -17.36
N LEU A 502 -10.70 23.13 -18.66
CA LEU A 502 -9.88 24.22 -19.19
C LEU A 502 -10.53 25.59 -18.97
N GLU A 503 -11.85 25.70 -19.05
CA GLU A 503 -12.60 26.93 -18.76
C GLU A 503 -12.52 27.35 -17.29
N GLN A 504 -12.43 26.40 -16.37
CA GLN A 504 -12.39 26.64 -14.91
C GLN A 504 -10.99 26.95 -14.38
N LEU A 505 -9.94 26.41 -15.01
CA LEU A 505 -8.55 26.55 -14.57
C LEU A 505 -8.07 27.99 -14.36
N PRO A 506 -8.40 29.00 -15.20
CA PRO A 506 -7.91 30.37 -15.01
C PRO A 506 -8.32 31.02 -13.68
N ALA A 507 -9.52 30.69 -13.18
CA ALA A 507 -10.02 31.21 -11.90
C ALA A 507 -9.22 30.62 -10.73
N GLU A 508 -8.96 29.32 -10.72
CA GLU A 508 -8.17 28.67 -9.69
C GLU A 508 -6.69 29.08 -9.71
N VAL A 509 -6.12 29.22 -10.91
CA VAL A 509 -4.74 29.69 -11.10
C VAL A 509 -4.54 31.10 -10.52
N SER A 510 -5.54 31.98 -10.60
CA SER A 510 -5.44 33.33 -10.06
C SER A 510 -5.27 33.35 -8.52
N ARG A 511 -5.80 32.35 -7.83
CA ARG A 511 -5.74 32.24 -6.35
C ARG A 511 -4.35 31.92 -5.81
N VAL A 512 -3.42 31.43 -6.63
CA VAL A 512 -2.05 31.09 -6.20
C VAL A 512 -1.35 32.28 -5.55
N ARG A 513 -1.70 33.52 -5.93
CA ARG A 513 -1.18 34.77 -5.37
C ARG A 513 -2.10 35.43 -4.34
N GLY A 514 -3.12 34.71 -3.89
CA GLY A 514 -4.16 35.23 -3.02
C GLY A 514 -3.68 35.56 -1.60
N ARG A 515 -4.67 35.90 -0.78
CA ARG A 515 -4.47 36.30 0.63
C ARG A 515 -3.75 35.21 1.43
N GLU A 516 -4.09 33.94 1.20
CA GLU A 516 -3.49 32.81 1.91
C GLU A 516 -1.97 32.72 1.72
N TRP A 517 -1.47 33.09 0.52
CA TRP A 517 -0.03 33.16 0.27
C TRP A 517 0.61 34.31 1.03
N GLN A 518 -0.02 35.50 1.04
CA GLN A 518 0.48 36.66 1.76
C GLN A 518 0.54 36.41 3.27
N ASP A 519 -0.54 35.84 3.82
CA ASP A 519 -0.61 35.49 5.23
C ASP A 519 0.49 34.46 5.61
N LEU A 520 0.71 33.44 4.77
CA LEU A 520 1.77 32.46 4.98
C LEU A 520 3.16 33.08 4.93
N THR A 521 3.43 33.93 3.92
CA THR A 521 4.73 34.61 3.78
C THR A 521 5.04 35.45 5.01
N MET A 522 4.07 36.23 5.48
CA MET A 522 4.22 37.05 6.69
C MET A 522 4.56 36.18 7.92
N HIS A 523 3.91 35.02 8.09
CA HIS A 523 4.24 34.11 9.20
C HIS A 523 5.63 33.49 9.08
N MET A 524 6.03 33.11 7.87
CA MET A 524 7.36 32.57 7.63
C MET A 524 8.45 33.62 7.91
N ASP A 525 8.22 34.88 7.53
CA ASP A 525 9.16 35.99 7.80
C ASP A 525 9.25 36.31 9.29
N LEU A 526 8.12 36.36 10.02
CA LEU A 526 8.11 36.54 11.47
C LEU A 526 8.86 35.42 12.19
N ALA A 527 8.65 34.16 11.81
CA ALA A 527 9.37 33.02 12.40
C ALA A 527 10.88 33.10 12.12
N ARG A 528 11.28 33.49 10.91
CA ARG A 528 12.67 33.71 10.52
C ARG A 528 13.31 34.81 11.35
N ASP A 529 12.66 35.98 11.46
CA ASP A 529 13.20 37.15 12.17
C ASP A 529 13.34 36.86 13.68
N ALA A 530 12.42 36.11 14.28
CA ALA A 530 12.54 35.64 15.65
C ALA A 530 13.81 34.80 15.88
N VAL A 531 14.12 33.86 14.97
CA VAL A 531 15.35 33.06 15.06
C VAL A 531 16.59 33.90 14.83
N LEU A 532 16.58 34.82 13.85
CA LEU A 532 17.71 35.71 13.57
C LEU A 532 17.98 36.67 14.73
N ALA A 533 16.96 37.11 15.46
CA ALA A 533 17.14 37.96 16.65
C ALA A 533 17.89 37.25 17.78
N LEU A 534 17.73 35.94 17.91
CA LEU A 534 18.40 35.10 18.91
C LEU A 534 19.84 34.71 18.52
N MET A 535 20.22 34.89 17.24
CA MET A 535 21.57 34.54 16.76
C MET A 535 22.58 35.62 17.04
N PRO A 536 23.84 35.28 17.47
CA PRO A 536 24.91 36.24 17.62
C PRO A 536 25.20 36.92 16.26
N PRO A 537 25.63 38.23 16.27
CA PRO A 537 25.85 39.03 15.06
C PRO A 537 26.77 38.38 14.03
N THR A 538 27.78 37.64 14.49
CA THR A 538 28.77 36.93 13.67
C THR A 538 28.16 35.76 12.85
N ARG A 539 27.00 35.24 13.20
CA ARG A 539 26.30 34.19 12.46
C ARG A 539 25.22 34.69 11.49
N ARG A 540 24.91 36.01 11.53
CA ARG A 540 23.92 36.63 10.62
C ARG A 540 24.41 36.75 9.18
N ILE A 541 25.71 36.59 8.92
CA ILE A 541 26.35 36.74 7.60
C ILE A 541 26.11 35.52 6.68
N LEU A 542 25.52 34.43 7.17
CA LEU A 542 25.20 33.24 6.40
C LEU A 542 23.98 33.40 5.44
N ARG A 543 23.73 34.62 4.95
CA ARG A 543 22.62 34.96 4.04
C ARG A 543 22.86 34.60 2.57
N VAL A 544 23.99 33.98 2.25
CA VAL A 544 24.33 33.66 0.85
C VAL A 544 24.47 32.14 0.70
N LEU A 545 23.36 31.45 0.54
CA LEU A 545 23.39 30.29 -0.34
C LEU A 545 23.59 30.81 -1.77
N PRO A 546 24.43 30.21 -2.61
CA PRO A 546 24.55 30.59 -4.00
C PRO A 546 23.18 30.57 -4.63
N ASP A 547 22.91 31.55 -5.47
CA ASP A 547 21.66 31.69 -6.20
C ASP A 547 21.25 30.32 -6.80
N PRO A 548 20.12 29.71 -6.39
CA PRO A 548 19.66 28.42 -6.94
C PRO A 548 19.30 28.52 -8.42
N LEU A 549 19.44 29.72 -9.01
CA LEU A 549 19.17 30.01 -10.41
C LEU A 549 20.45 30.10 -11.27
N SER A 550 21.64 29.75 -10.75
CA SER A 550 22.81 29.62 -11.64
C SER A 550 22.53 28.58 -12.73
N PRO A 551 22.65 28.93 -14.02
CA PRO A 551 22.14 28.12 -15.14
C PRO A 551 22.92 26.82 -15.40
N THR A 552 23.85 26.45 -14.55
CA THR A 552 24.74 25.30 -14.79
C THR A 552 24.28 23.96 -14.26
N SER A 553 23.07 23.81 -13.73
CA SER A 553 22.66 22.53 -13.14
C SER A 553 21.32 21.92 -13.53
N PHE A 554 20.49 22.57 -14.38
CA PHE A 554 19.24 21.94 -14.80
C PHE A 554 18.86 22.31 -16.22
N THR A 555 19.25 21.49 -17.18
CA THR A 555 18.50 21.37 -18.43
C THR A 555 17.09 20.86 -18.06
N ALA A 556 16.08 21.50 -18.60
CA ALA A 556 14.67 21.20 -18.40
C ALA A 556 14.24 19.83 -18.98
N ASP A 557 15.22 19.01 -19.38
CA ASP A 557 15.08 17.82 -20.20
C ASP A 557 15.54 16.55 -19.48
N ASP A 558 15.22 16.37 -18.20
CA ASP A 558 15.12 15.00 -17.70
C ASP A 558 13.76 14.45 -18.17
N PRO A 559 13.74 13.50 -19.10
CA PRO A 559 12.50 12.88 -19.51
C PRO A 559 11.94 12.11 -18.32
N VAL A 560 10.87 12.66 -17.71
CA VAL A 560 9.81 11.75 -17.29
C VAL A 560 9.51 10.96 -18.58
N PRO A 561 9.49 9.62 -18.59
CA PRO A 561 9.00 8.94 -19.76
C PRO A 561 7.59 9.48 -20.02
N VAL A 562 7.52 10.46 -20.88
CA VAL A 562 6.31 10.78 -21.61
C VAL A 562 6.09 9.50 -22.41
N PRO A 563 4.92 8.85 -22.36
CA PRO A 563 4.58 7.93 -23.41
C PRO A 563 4.89 8.70 -24.70
N VAL A 564 5.72 8.11 -25.55
CA VAL A 564 6.26 8.73 -26.77
C VAL A 564 5.12 9.46 -27.45
N ALA A 565 5.15 10.79 -27.40
CA ALA A 565 4.24 11.59 -28.21
C ALA A 565 4.65 11.32 -29.66
N VAL A 566 3.94 10.42 -30.29
CA VAL A 566 3.92 10.33 -31.75
C VAL A 566 3.54 11.74 -32.22
N PRO A 567 4.28 12.32 -33.18
CA PRO A 567 4.00 13.66 -33.66
C PRO A 567 2.52 13.74 -34.05
N VAL A 568 1.81 14.67 -33.45
CA VAL A 568 0.41 14.95 -33.77
C VAL A 568 0.41 15.40 -35.26
N ALA A 569 0.09 14.46 -36.16
CA ALA A 569 -0.35 14.83 -37.47
C ALA A 569 -1.59 15.71 -37.26
N THR A 570 -1.50 16.94 -37.69
CA THR A 570 -2.61 17.91 -37.69
C THR A 570 -3.81 17.22 -38.36
N PHE A 571 -4.79 16.83 -37.53
CA PHE A 571 -6.03 16.24 -38.00
C PHE A 571 -6.78 17.37 -38.75
N VAL A 572 -6.79 17.29 -40.08
CA VAL A 572 -7.74 18.03 -40.92
C VAL A 572 -9.00 17.19 -40.94
N PRO A 573 -10.12 17.62 -40.35
CA PRO A 573 -11.36 16.86 -40.42
C PRO A 573 -11.75 16.65 -41.88
N PRO A 574 -12.19 15.44 -42.28
CA PRO A 574 -12.72 15.22 -43.60
C PRO A 574 -13.90 16.15 -43.83
N GLN A 575 -13.87 16.92 -44.93
CA GLN A 575 -15.00 17.73 -45.34
C GLN A 575 -16.17 16.77 -45.64
N ILE A 576 -17.21 16.85 -44.82
CA ILE A 576 -18.47 16.16 -45.08
C ILE A 576 -19.12 16.90 -46.25
N THR A 577 -19.02 16.34 -47.46
CA THR A 577 -19.86 16.74 -48.57
C THR A 577 -21.32 16.43 -48.22
N PRO A 578 -22.24 17.41 -48.34
CA PRO A 578 -23.65 17.16 -48.13
C PRO A 578 -24.14 16.12 -49.13
N TRP A 579 -24.80 15.07 -48.68
CA TRP A 579 -25.49 14.12 -49.54
C TRP A 579 -26.58 14.85 -50.32
N ALA A 580 -26.39 15.00 -51.64
CA ALA A 580 -27.42 15.50 -52.54
C ALA A 580 -28.59 14.52 -52.51
N ALA A 581 -29.76 15.02 -52.14
CA ALA A 581 -31.03 14.32 -52.28
C ALA A 581 -31.31 14.07 -53.78
N GLY A 582 -31.01 12.88 -54.24
CA GLY A 582 -31.38 12.40 -55.57
C GLY A 582 -32.83 11.98 -55.55
N GLY A 583 -33.67 12.75 -56.28
CA GLY A 583 -35.08 12.44 -56.52
C GLY A 583 -35.23 11.14 -57.29
N GLY A 584 -36.34 10.43 -56.98
CA GLY A 584 -36.75 9.23 -57.67
C GLY A 584 -37.20 9.41 -59.09
N GLU A 585 -37.06 8.36 -59.87
CA GLU A 585 -37.96 8.00 -60.97
C GLU A 585 -37.80 6.49 -61.15
N SER A 586 -38.93 5.75 -60.99
CA SER A 586 -39.10 4.39 -61.48
C SER A 586 -39.43 4.43 -62.97
N PRO A 587 -38.99 3.46 -63.75
CA PRO A 587 -39.76 3.01 -64.92
C PRO A 587 -40.12 1.52 -64.82
N VAL A 588 -41.39 1.28 -65.02
CA VAL A 588 -42.13 0.17 -65.67
C VAL A 588 -41.53 -1.23 -65.56
#